data_6d0c1d34688e234668a50f52a4f57d05
#
_entry.id   6d0c1d34688e234668a50f52a4f57d05
#
_cell.length_a   1.000
_cell.length_b   1.000
_cell.length_c   1.000
_cell.angle_alpha   90.00
_cell.angle_beta   90.00
_cell.angle_gamma   90.00
#
_symmetry.space_group_name_H-M   'P 1'
#
loop_
_entity.id
_entity.type
_entity.pdbx_description
1 polymer ?
#
loop_
_entity_poly.entity_id
_entity_poly.type
_entity_poly.pdbx_seq_one_letter_code
_entity_poly.pdbx_strand_id
1 'polypeptide(L)'
;MSTAPQQAEQHHRIDYIELPAKDIAEVKRFYGAVFGWRFEDYGPNYTSFMDGRLNGGFDKEREVSKGGALLVLYSKDLDATLAKVREAGGRIVMDTFSFPGGKRFHFTDPAGNELAVWTEP
;
A
#
# COMPACT_ATOMS: atom_id res chain seq x y z
N MET A 1 16.55 -6.07 -8.58
CA MET A 1 16.94 -6.77 -7.37
C MET A 1 18.24 -6.20 -6.83
N SER A 2 18.30 -5.96 -5.55
CA SER A 2 19.50 -5.37 -4.96
C SER A 2 20.62 -6.41 -4.82
N THR A 3 21.86 -5.96 -4.96
CA THR A 3 23.04 -6.76 -4.71
C THR A 3 23.46 -6.54 -3.26
N ALA A 4 24.39 -7.37 -2.76
CA ALA A 4 24.89 -7.23 -1.39
C ALA A 4 25.47 -5.83 -1.11
N PRO A 5 26.29 -5.21 -2.00
CA PRO A 5 26.75 -3.84 -1.76
C PRO A 5 25.63 -2.82 -1.66
N GLN A 6 24.59 -2.95 -2.53
CA GLN A 6 23.45 -2.05 -2.47
C GLN A 6 22.67 -2.23 -1.18
N GLN A 7 22.50 -3.46 -0.75
CA GLN A 7 21.79 -3.75 0.48
C GLN A 7 22.55 -3.18 1.68
N ALA A 8 23.85 -3.30 1.69
CA ALA A 8 24.67 -2.76 2.77
C ALA A 8 24.55 -1.24 2.89
N GLU A 9 24.36 -0.55 1.75
CA GLU A 9 24.17 0.89 1.74
C GLU A 9 22.85 1.34 2.34
N GLN A 10 21.91 0.40 2.51
CA GLN A 10 20.60 0.70 3.10
C GLN A 10 20.56 0.43 4.59
N HIS A 11 21.71 0.35 5.23
CA HIS A 11 21.84 0.03 6.64
C HIS A 11 20.92 0.92 7.49
N HIS A 12 20.09 0.27 8.34
CA HIS A 12 19.17 0.90 9.26
C HIS A 12 17.97 1.63 8.61
N ARG A 13 17.78 1.48 7.31
CA ARG A 13 16.62 2.05 6.62
C ARG A 13 15.50 1.04 6.57
N ILE A 14 14.27 1.54 6.39
CA ILE A 14 13.12 0.66 6.23
C ILE A 14 13.30 -0.11 4.93
N ASP A 15 13.26 -1.44 5.03
CA ASP A 15 13.55 -2.32 3.90
C ASP A 15 12.31 -3.03 3.38
N TYR A 16 11.35 -3.30 4.25
CA TYR A 16 10.23 -4.17 3.91
C TYR A 16 9.03 -3.81 4.78
N ILE A 17 7.83 -3.85 4.20
CA ILE A 17 6.59 -3.55 4.92
C ILE A 17 5.67 -4.75 4.77
N GLU A 18 5.12 -5.23 5.89
CA GLU A 18 4.23 -6.38 5.85
C GLU A 18 2.85 -6.00 6.38
N LEU A 19 1.82 -6.35 5.62
CA LEU A 19 0.43 -6.02 5.93
C LEU A 19 -0.39 -7.31 6.02
N PRO A 20 -1.43 -7.31 6.84
CA PRO A 20 -2.35 -8.45 6.88
C PRO A 20 -3.27 -8.47 5.67
N ALA A 21 -3.65 -9.67 5.22
CA ALA A 21 -4.68 -9.84 4.20
C ALA A 21 -5.23 -11.25 4.28
N LYS A 22 -6.50 -11.38 4.65
CA LYS A 22 -7.13 -12.70 4.71
C LYS A 22 -7.40 -13.27 3.32
N ASP A 23 -7.61 -12.41 2.32
CA ASP A 23 -7.84 -12.83 0.94
C ASP A 23 -6.71 -12.25 0.08
N ILE A 24 -5.70 -13.07 -0.16
CA ILE A 24 -4.50 -12.66 -0.91
C ILE A 24 -4.88 -12.28 -2.35
N ALA A 25 -5.74 -13.05 -3.00
CA ALA A 25 -6.13 -12.78 -4.38
C ALA A 25 -6.80 -11.40 -4.50
N GLU A 26 -7.60 -11.02 -3.51
CA GLU A 26 -8.33 -9.77 -3.53
C GLU A 26 -7.40 -8.56 -3.38
N VAL A 27 -6.41 -8.62 -2.48
CA VAL A 27 -5.48 -7.51 -2.34
C VAL A 27 -4.56 -7.38 -3.55
N LYS A 28 -4.17 -8.51 -4.17
CA LYS A 28 -3.39 -8.47 -5.40
C LYS A 28 -4.17 -7.77 -6.51
N ARG A 29 -5.43 -8.12 -6.68
CA ARG A 29 -6.27 -7.49 -7.69
C ARG A 29 -6.43 -5.99 -7.43
N PHE A 30 -6.70 -5.64 -6.18
CA PHE A 30 -6.90 -4.24 -5.79
C PHE A 30 -5.64 -3.39 -6.05
N TYR A 31 -4.52 -3.79 -5.47
CA TYR A 31 -3.29 -2.99 -5.57
C TYR A 31 -2.69 -3.02 -6.97
N GLY A 32 -2.88 -4.11 -7.70
CA GLY A 32 -2.49 -4.17 -9.10
C GLY A 32 -3.30 -3.22 -9.96
N ALA A 33 -4.63 -3.18 -9.74
CA ALA A 33 -5.52 -2.34 -10.54
C ALA A 33 -5.35 -0.85 -10.23
N VAL A 34 -5.23 -0.50 -8.95
CA VAL A 34 -5.20 0.92 -8.55
C VAL A 34 -3.81 1.51 -8.69
N PHE A 35 -2.78 0.79 -8.22
CA PHE A 35 -1.43 1.36 -8.09
C PHE A 35 -0.40 0.71 -9.00
N GLY A 36 -0.78 -0.34 -9.74
CA GLY A 36 0.14 -0.99 -10.64
C GLY A 36 1.23 -1.81 -9.94
N TRP A 37 1.00 -2.23 -8.72
CA TRP A 37 1.97 -3.05 -8.00
C TRP A 37 2.09 -4.42 -8.64
N ARG A 38 3.27 -5.01 -8.51
CA ARG A 38 3.52 -6.36 -8.97
C ARG A 38 3.67 -7.27 -7.77
N PHE A 39 3.45 -8.57 -7.99
CA PHE A 39 3.37 -9.55 -6.90
C PHE A 39 4.13 -10.81 -7.23
N GLU A 40 4.61 -11.45 -6.18
CA GLU A 40 5.21 -12.77 -6.29
C GLU A 40 4.71 -13.62 -5.13
N ASP A 41 4.04 -14.73 -5.44
CA ASP A 41 3.42 -15.58 -4.42
C ASP A 41 4.45 -16.52 -3.79
N TYR A 42 4.31 -16.71 -2.48
CA TYR A 42 5.10 -17.68 -1.73
C TYR A 42 4.12 -18.59 -0.97
N GLY A 43 3.55 -19.56 -1.68
CA GLY A 43 2.51 -20.40 -1.15
C GLY A 43 1.16 -19.70 -1.11
N PRO A 44 0.13 -20.35 -0.53
CA PRO A 44 -1.23 -19.79 -0.54
C PRO A 44 -1.46 -18.71 0.51
N ASN A 45 -0.55 -18.55 1.48
CA ASN A 45 -0.79 -17.68 2.61
C ASN A 45 0.03 -16.40 2.60
N TYR A 46 0.79 -16.16 1.53
CA TYR A 46 1.68 -15.01 1.48
C TYR A 46 1.97 -14.62 0.05
N THR A 47 1.98 -13.30 -0.21
CA THR A 47 2.48 -12.77 -1.47
C THR A 47 3.35 -11.56 -1.16
N SER A 48 4.46 -11.41 -1.89
CA SER A 48 5.23 -10.18 -1.76
C SER A 48 4.78 -9.20 -2.84
N PHE A 49 4.93 -7.92 -2.56
CA PHE A 49 4.60 -6.87 -3.52
C PHE A 49 5.82 -6.01 -3.79
N MET A 50 5.83 -5.45 -4.98
CA MET A 50 6.85 -4.50 -5.41
C MET A 50 6.12 -3.29 -5.95
N ASP A 51 6.32 -2.13 -5.31
CA ASP A 51 5.67 -0.90 -5.75
C ASP A 51 6.57 -0.05 -6.67
N GLY A 52 7.77 -0.54 -6.95
CA GLY A 52 8.75 0.16 -7.78
C GLY A 52 9.79 0.90 -6.97
N ARG A 53 9.60 1.01 -5.67
CA ARG A 53 10.53 1.71 -4.78
C ARG A 53 10.79 0.90 -3.52
N LEU A 54 9.75 0.37 -2.90
CA LEU A 54 9.85 -0.41 -1.68
C LEU A 54 9.14 -1.72 -1.88
N ASN A 55 9.68 -2.77 -1.29
CA ASN A 55 9.04 -4.08 -1.32
C ASN A 55 8.33 -4.34 -0.01
N GLY A 56 7.37 -5.26 -0.06
CA GLY A 56 6.66 -5.68 1.13
C GLY A 56 5.91 -6.97 0.88
N GLY A 57 4.96 -7.27 1.73
CA GLY A 57 4.17 -8.46 1.58
C GLY A 57 2.81 -8.36 2.25
N PHE A 58 1.93 -9.26 1.84
CA PHE A 58 0.65 -9.49 2.50
C PHE A 58 0.66 -10.88 3.09
N ASP A 59 0.35 -10.95 4.37
CA ASP A 59 0.41 -12.20 5.15
C ASP A 59 -0.98 -12.56 5.64
N LYS A 60 -1.47 -13.71 5.20
CA LYS A 60 -2.80 -14.19 5.59
C LYS A 60 -2.91 -14.46 7.09
N GLU A 61 -1.79 -14.68 7.74
CA GLU A 61 -1.78 -15.05 9.16
C GLU A 61 -1.73 -13.86 10.10
N ARG A 62 -1.52 -12.64 9.56
CA ARG A 62 -1.53 -11.45 10.41
C ARG A 62 -2.94 -10.91 10.53
N GLU A 63 -3.21 -10.25 11.67
CA GLU A 63 -4.49 -9.59 11.89
C GLU A 63 -4.35 -8.10 11.61
N VAL A 64 -5.45 -7.49 11.14
CA VAL A 64 -5.51 -6.04 10.97
C VAL A 64 -5.38 -5.38 12.33
N SER A 65 -4.50 -4.38 12.40
CA SER A 65 -4.23 -3.66 13.63
C SER A 65 -4.59 -2.19 13.42
N LYS A 66 -5.43 -1.64 14.28
CA LYS A 66 -5.81 -0.22 14.20
C LYS A 66 -4.85 0.61 15.01
N GLY A 67 -4.56 1.82 14.53
CA GLY A 67 -3.71 2.76 15.24
C GLY A 67 -2.22 2.47 15.13
N GLY A 68 -1.82 1.55 14.25
CA GLY A 68 -0.43 1.31 13.94
C GLY A 68 0.12 2.34 12.96
N ALA A 69 1.18 1.98 12.25
CA ALA A 69 1.77 2.86 11.25
C ALA A 69 0.77 3.13 10.12
N LEU A 70 0.75 4.36 9.64
CA LEU A 70 -0.05 4.73 8.48
C LEU A 70 0.87 4.80 7.27
N LEU A 71 0.57 4.01 6.25
CA LEU A 71 1.31 4.05 5.00
C LEU A 71 0.68 5.10 4.11
N VAL A 72 1.50 5.99 3.58
CA VAL A 72 1.03 7.09 2.73
C VAL A 72 1.68 6.95 1.37
N LEU A 73 0.84 6.79 0.34
CA LEU A 73 1.30 6.74 -1.04
C LEU A 73 1.23 8.13 -1.64
N TYR A 74 1.95 8.33 -2.73
CA TYR A 74 1.91 9.58 -3.47
C TYR A 74 1.13 9.40 -4.77
N SER A 75 0.35 10.40 -5.15
CA SER A 75 -0.29 10.44 -6.46
C SER A 75 -0.12 11.83 -7.07
N LYS A 76 0.22 11.87 -8.34
CA LYS A 76 0.26 13.14 -9.05
C LYS A 76 -1.13 13.63 -9.46
N ASP A 77 -2.15 12.76 -9.32
CA ASP A 77 -3.54 13.08 -9.63
C ASP A 77 -4.42 12.45 -8.57
N LEU A 78 -4.65 13.19 -7.50
CA LEU A 78 -5.32 12.65 -6.32
C LEU A 78 -6.77 12.25 -6.60
N ASP A 79 -7.49 13.08 -7.37
CA ASP A 79 -8.88 12.80 -7.67
C ASP A 79 -9.04 11.53 -8.50
N ALA A 80 -8.16 11.33 -9.48
CA ALA A 80 -8.19 10.13 -10.31
C ALA A 80 -7.90 8.89 -9.47
N THR A 81 -6.94 8.99 -8.55
CA THR A 81 -6.60 7.85 -7.69
C THR A 81 -7.75 7.53 -6.73
N LEU A 82 -8.40 8.55 -6.17
CA LEU A 82 -9.55 8.32 -5.30
C LEU A 82 -10.65 7.56 -6.04
N ALA A 83 -10.93 7.95 -7.30
CA ALA A 83 -11.94 7.26 -8.11
C ALA A 83 -11.55 5.81 -8.35
N LYS A 84 -10.29 5.54 -8.65
CA LYS A 84 -9.81 4.16 -8.85
C LYS A 84 -9.91 3.32 -7.60
N VAL A 85 -9.62 3.91 -6.44
CA VAL A 85 -9.76 3.20 -5.17
C VAL A 85 -11.19 2.73 -4.99
N ARG A 86 -12.15 3.63 -5.21
CA ARG A 86 -13.58 3.28 -5.10
C ARG A 86 -13.96 2.19 -6.09
N GLU A 87 -13.57 2.33 -7.34
CA GLU A 87 -13.93 1.37 -8.39
C GLU A 87 -13.38 -0.02 -8.11
N ALA A 88 -12.21 -0.09 -7.50
CA ALA A 88 -11.55 -1.36 -7.23
C ALA A 88 -11.98 -2.01 -5.92
N GLY A 89 -12.91 -1.40 -5.19
CA GLY A 89 -13.45 -1.99 -3.97
C GLY A 89 -12.84 -1.46 -2.68
N GLY A 90 -12.01 -0.43 -2.76
CA GLY A 90 -11.53 0.26 -1.57
C GLY A 90 -12.61 1.18 -1.03
N ARG A 91 -12.51 1.54 0.24
CA ARG A 91 -13.49 2.34 0.92
C ARG A 91 -12.85 3.64 1.38
N ILE A 92 -13.43 4.78 0.98
CA ILE A 92 -12.90 6.06 1.40
C ILE A 92 -13.40 6.31 2.83
N VAL A 93 -12.47 6.38 3.77
CA VAL A 93 -12.82 6.58 5.18
C VAL A 93 -12.58 8.02 5.64
N MET A 94 -11.83 8.80 4.85
CA MET A 94 -11.65 10.22 5.10
C MET A 94 -11.52 10.91 3.76
N ASP A 95 -12.48 11.78 3.43
CA ASP A 95 -12.47 12.49 2.17
C ASP A 95 -11.27 13.43 2.10
N THR A 96 -10.92 13.82 0.87
CA THR A 96 -9.77 14.70 0.64
C THR A 96 -9.83 15.94 1.52
N PHE A 97 -8.73 16.21 2.19
CA PHE A 97 -8.58 17.41 3.01
C PHE A 97 -7.20 18.01 2.81
N SER A 98 -7.09 19.30 3.08
CA SER A 98 -5.83 20.03 2.94
C SER A 98 -5.05 20.02 4.24
N PHE A 99 -3.73 20.01 4.11
CA PHE A 99 -2.81 20.15 5.24
C PHE A 99 -1.61 21.00 4.74
N PRO A 100 -0.71 21.42 5.63
CA PRO A 100 0.34 22.37 5.22
C PRO A 100 1.25 21.91 4.08
N GLY A 101 1.33 20.65 3.76
CA GLY A 101 2.18 20.18 2.65
C GLY A 101 1.43 19.80 1.40
N GLY A 102 0.09 19.85 1.42
CA GLY A 102 -0.69 19.44 0.27
C GLY A 102 -2.09 19.00 0.62
N LYS A 103 -2.53 17.92 -0.01
CA LYS A 103 -3.85 17.32 0.21
C LYS A 103 -3.72 15.82 0.31
N ARG A 104 -4.65 15.17 1.02
CA ARG A 104 -4.67 13.71 1.09
C ARG A 104 -6.07 13.18 1.42
N PHE A 105 -6.29 11.93 1.10
CA PHE A 105 -7.47 11.19 1.55
C PHE A 105 -7.02 9.87 2.17
N HIS A 106 -7.91 9.25 2.95
CA HIS A 106 -7.63 7.94 3.55
C HIS A 106 -8.63 6.93 3.02
N PHE A 107 -8.18 5.70 2.88
CA PHE A 107 -9.02 4.60 2.42
C PHE A 107 -8.67 3.33 3.19
N THR A 108 -9.61 2.39 3.22
CA THR A 108 -9.29 1.03 3.62
C THR A 108 -9.27 0.16 2.38
N ASP A 109 -8.29 -0.74 2.34
CA ASP A 109 -8.20 -1.72 1.27
C ASP A 109 -9.18 -2.87 1.54
N PRO A 110 -9.34 -3.84 0.60
CA PRO A 110 -10.30 -4.93 0.82
C PRO A 110 -10.00 -5.80 2.04
N ALA A 111 -8.78 -5.78 2.54
CA ALA A 111 -8.42 -6.52 3.75
C ALA A 111 -8.72 -5.74 5.02
N GLY A 112 -9.07 -4.45 4.91
CA GLY A 112 -9.36 -3.60 6.05
C GLY A 112 -8.19 -2.77 6.53
N ASN A 113 -7.05 -2.79 5.84
CA ASN A 113 -5.93 -1.92 6.19
C ASN A 113 -6.23 -0.49 5.79
N GLU A 114 -5.92 0.46 6.68
CA GLU A 114 -6.09 1.87 6.36
C GLU A 114 -4.78 2.44 5.82
N LEU A 115 -4.86 3.07 4.66
CA LEU A 115 -3.75 3.77 4.04
C LEU A 115 -4.22 5.16 3.64
N ALA A 116 -3.27 6.00 3.23
CA ALA A 116 -3.60 7.33 2.72
C ALA A 116 -2.87 7.56 1.41
N VAL A 117 -3.39 8.50 0.62
CA VAL A 117 -2.73 8.96 -0.61
C VAL A 117 -2.66 10.49 -0.53
N TRP A 118 -1.51 11.03 -0.87
CA TRP A 118 -1.31 12.48 -0.81
C TRP A 118 -0.81 13.04 -2.14
N THR A 119 -0.93 14.33 -2.29
CA THR A 119 -0.35 15.07 -3.40
C THR A 119 0.09 16.44 -2.88
N GLU A 120 1.00 17.10 -3.58
CA GLU A 120 1.40 18.46 -3.23
C GLU A 120 0.29 19.45 -3.60
N PRO A 121 0.36 20.71 -3.10
CA PRO A 121 -0.70 21.71 -3.33
C PRO A 121 -0.98 22.01 -4.79
#